data_7087791e4fefeb55985972119de342cc
#
_entry.id   7087791e4fefeb55985972119de342cc
#
_cell.length_a   1.000
_cell.length_b   1.000
_cell.length_c   1.000
_cell.angle_alpha   90.00
_cell.angle_beta   90.00
_cell.angle_gamma   90.00
#
_symmetry.space_group_name_H-M   'P 1'
#
loop_
_entity.id
_entity.type
_entity.pdbx_description
1 polymer ?
#
loop_
_entity_poly.entity_id
_entity_poly.type
_entity_poly.pdbx_seq_one_letter_code
_entity_poly.pdbx_strand_id
1 'polypeptide(L)'
;MRHNKLVVVFDHMYMKNNFVTLMFTLKVGKQSIPIWFKRDKTKSNRHYEIDELTKKCLFSEKVIFNAINEVIKLLSPLNAKITFLADRWFCNLKLMKFIHDKGHYFCIRAKVNSNIRVYIYDKKEKHKIYKKFTDFPVRKHTSLYYENIELGDFHFKCNLSIARGKLSDDPWFILSNIEPNLALREYGHRFGAIEMFFKSQKTNGFNLEKTKTRNLHAYENLYSLVCFAGLWLTIIGIYYTKNYTHVKKNLNIRFVKYDKNKKPIRILSLFNLGLTIFKMCYNSHINFKIKTNMQL
;
A
#
# COMPACT_ATOMS: atom_id res chain seq x y z
N MET A 1 -3.59 -10.87 -25.52
CA MET A 1 -3.43 -11.44 -24.18
C MET A 1 -3.60 -10.32 -23.16
N ARG A 2 -4.58 -10.41 -22.25
CA ARG A 2 -4.66 -9.47 -21.11
C ARG A 2 -3.48 -9.77 -20.20
N HIS A 3 -2.48 -8.90 -20.17
CA HIS A 3 -1.42 -9.01 -19.20
C HIS A 3 -2.05 -8.92 -17.80
N ASN A 4 -1.88 -9.96 -17.00
CA ASN A 4 -2.26 -9.91 -15.60
C ASN A 4 -1.50 -8.76 -14.95
N LYS A 5 -2.24 -7.84 -14.32
CA LYS A 5 -1.68 -6.67 -13.64
C LYS A 5 -1.72 -6.91 -12.15
N LEU A 6 -0.58 -6.84 -11.50
CA LEU A 6 -0.46 -6.90 -10.05
C LEU A 6 -0.23 -5.51 -9.48
N VAL A 7 -0.78 -5.26 -8.31
CA VAL A 7 -0.56 -4.01 -7.58
C VAL A 7 0.15 -4.32 -6.28
N VAL A 8 1.35 -3.78 -6.14
CA VAL A 8 2.16 -3.89 -4.93
C VAL A 8 2.24 -2.53 -4.27
N VAL A 9 1.84 -2.46 -3.01
CA VAL A 9 1.92 -1.25 -2.19
C VAL A 9 3.05 -1.42 -1.20
N PHE A 10 3.93 -0.43 -1.08
CA PHE A 10 4.96 -0.46 -0.06
C PHE A 10 5.00 0.84 0.75
N ASP A 11 5.31 0.68 2.04
CA ASP A 11 5.31 1.78 3.00
C ASP A 11 6.13 1.43 4.25
N HIS A 12 6.40 2.43 5.08
CA HIS A 12 7.02 2.28 6.38
C HIS A 12 5.97 2.14 7.47
N MET A 13 6.21 1.24 8.41
CA MET A 13 5.43 1.13 9.63
C MET A 13 6.33 1.36 10.85
N TYR A 14 6.06 2.42 11.59
CA TYR A 14 6.73 2.71 12.85
C TYR A 14 6.00 2.05 14.01
N MET A 15 6.76 1.56 14.97
CA MET A 15 6.28 0.93 16.18
C MET A 15 6.81 1.68 17.41
N LYS A 16 6.02 1.72 18.49
CA LYS A 16 6.39 2.42 19.74
C LYS A 16 7.65 1.90 20.42
N ASN A 17 8.06 0.67 20.13
CA ASN A 17 9.25 0.03 20.68
C ASN A 17 10.53 0.28 19.86
N ASN A 18 10.60 1.37 19.11
CA ASN A 18 11.74 1.79 18.29
C ASN A 18 12.08 0.85 17.13
N PHE A 19 11.09 0.17 16.60
CA PHE A 19 11.25 -0.58 15.36
C PHE A 19 10.54 0.11 14.20
N VAL A 20 11.15 0.04 13.05
CA VAL A 20 10.57 0.41 11.78
C VAL A 20 10.53 -0.79 10.85
N THR A 21 9.47 -0.93 10.11
CA THR A 21 9.32 -1.99 9.11
C THR A 21 9.08 -1.36 7.75
N LEU A 22 9.92 -1.67 6.76
CA LEU A 22 9.62 -1.49 5.36
C LEU A 22 8.82 -2.71 4.91
N MET A 23 7.61 -2.49 4.42
CA MET A 23 6.66 -3.54 4.07
C MET A 23 6.25 -3.42 2.62
N PHE A 24 6.23 -4.54 1.91
CA PHE A 24 5.61 -4.69 0.59
C PHE A 24 4.40 -5.62 0.71
N THR A 25 3.27 -5.16 0.21
CA THR A 25 2.02 -5.92 0.21
C THR A 25 1.46 -6.05 -1.20
N LEU A 26 0.99 -7.24 -1.54
CA LEU A 26 0.23 -7.49 -2.76
C LEU A 26 -1.25 -7.17 -2.51
N LYS A 27 -1.83 -6.35 -3.36
CA LYS A 27 -3.25 -6.03 -3.29
C LYS A 27 -4.08 -7.14 -3.93
N VAL A 28 -4.97 -7.73 -3.16
CA VAL A 28 -5.93 -8.75 -3.62
C VAL A 28 -7.35 -8.28 -3.27
N GLY A 29 -8.09 -7.85 -4.28
CA GLY A 29 -9.40 -7.22 -4.06
C GLY A 29 -9.30 -5.97 -3.18
N LYS A 30 -9.96 -5.99 -2.01
CA LYS A 30 -9.90 -4.91 -1.01
C LYS A 30 -8.91 -5.19 0.13
N GLN A 31 -8.08 -6.21 0.02
CA GLN A 31 -7.14 -6.64 1.05
C GLN A 31 -5.70 -6.42 0.60
N SER A 32 -4.79 -6.42 1.56
CA SER A 32 -3.35 -6.46 1.34
C SER A 32 -2.77 -7.71 1.97
N ILE A 33 -1.98 -8.43 1.20
CA ILE A 33 -1.24 -9.61 1.62
C ILE A 33 0.23 -9.21 1.76
N PRO A 34 0.85 -9.36 2.94
CA PRO A 34 2.27 -9.11 3.10
C PRO A 34 3.07 -10.12 2.28
N ILE A 35 3.98 -9.65 1.44
CA ILE A 35 4.80 -10.51 0.58
C ILE A 35 6.29 -10.37 0.84
N TRP A 36 6.70 -9.22 1.40
CA TRP A 36 8.08 -8.97 1.76
C TRP A 36 8.15 -7.90 2.85
N PHE A 37 9.07 -8.04 3.80
CA PHE A 37 9.38 -6.98 4.75
C PHE A 37 10.83 -7.00 5.19
N LYS A 38 11.30 -5.85 5.62
CA LYS A 38 12.56 -5.68 6.33
C LYS A 38 12.37 -4.80 7.54
N ARG A 39 13.08 -5.10 8.60
CA ARG A 39 13.03 -4.34 9.84
C ARG A 39 14.36 -3.73 10.19
N ASP A 40 14.27 -2.63 10.93
CA ASP A 40 15.43 -1.99 11.51
C ASP A 40 15.05 -1.33 12.84
N LYS A 41 16.06 -0.99 13.64
CA LYS A 41 15.89 -0.20 14.85
C LYS A 41 15.97 1.28 14.52
N THR A 42 15.07 2.04 15.09
CA THR A 42 15.17 3.50 15.07
C THR A 42 16.04 3.94 16.24
N LYS A 43 16.81 5.03 16.07
CA LYS A 43 17.76 5.51 17.10
C LYS A 43 17.08 6.13 18.33
N SER A 44 15.82 6.54 18.25
CA SER A 44 15.04 7.05 19.38
C SER A 44 13.54 6.97 19.14
N ASN A 45 12.74 7.12 20.20
CA ASN A 45 11.27 7.20 20.11
C ASN A 45 10.76 8.43 19.34
N ARG A 46 11.63 9.41 19.10
CA ARG A 46 11.32 10.67 18.40
C ARG A 46 11.63 10.62 16.90
N HIS A 47 12.02 9.47 16.35
CA HIS A 47 12.37 9.38 14.93
C HIS A 47 11.22 9.72 13.99
N TYR A 48 9.99 9.57 14.43
CA TYR A 48 8.85 10.05 13.66
C TYR A 48 8.94 11.56 13.43
N GLU A 49 9.29 12.33 14.48
CA GLU A 49 9.47 13.77 14.42
C GLU A 49 10.76 14.15 13.66
N ILE A 50 11.86 13.40 13.86
CA ILE A 50 13.14 13.66 13.20
C ILE A 50 13.07 13.33 11.70
N ASP A 51 12.38 12.29 11.29
CA ASP A 51 12.19 11.98 9.89
C ASP A 51 11.29 12.99 9.16
N GLU A 52 10.30 13.52 9.82
CA GLU A 52 9.56 14.66 9.29
C GLU A 52 10.46 15.91 9.14
N LEU A 53 11.38 16.15 10.07
CA LEU A 53 12.35 17.24 10.03
C LEU A 53 13.42 17.02 8.96
N THR A 54 13.99 15.81 8.86
CA THR A 54 15.06 15.51 7.89
C THR A 54 14.52 15.21 6.51
N LYS A 55 13.24 14.86 6.39
CA LYS A 55 12.55 14.46 5.13
C LYS A 55 13.26 13.33 4.38
N LYS A 56 14.00 12.46 5.07
CA LYS A 56 14.74 11.34 4.50
C LYS A 56 14.03 10.01 4.73
N CYS A 57 14.13 9.10 3.75
CA CYS A 57 13.69 7.72 3.92
C CYS A 57 14.63 6.98 4.88
N LEU A 58 14.08 6.21 5.84
CA LEU A 58 14.85 5.48 6.84
C LEU A 58 15.70 4.36 6.26
N PHE A 59 15.22 3.71 5.21
CA PHE A 59 15.96 2.68 4.52
C PHE A 59 16.75 3.31 3.36
N SER A 60 18.01 2.89 3.20
CA SER A 60 18.84 3.34 2.08
C SER A 60 18.24 2.93 0.73
N GLU A 61 18.57 3.67 -0.33
CA GLU A 61 18.17 3.34 -1.71
C GLU A 61 18.52 1.89 -2.07
N LYS A 62 19.71 1.42 -1.67
CA LYS A 62 20.18 0.05 -1.91
C LYS A 62 19.21 -1.00 -1.30
N VAL A 63 18.72 -0.76 -0.09
CA VAL A 63 17.77 -1.66 0.58
C VAL A 63 16.45 -1.70 -0.18
N ILE A 64 15.94 -0.53 -0.62
CA ILE A 64 14.67 -0.44 -1.34
C ILE A 64 14.79 -1.10 -2.72
N PHE A 65 15.89 -0.88 -3.45
CA PHE A 65 16.12 -1.50 -4.75
C PHE A 65 16.25 -3.01 -4.66
N ASN A 66 16.96 -3.53 -3.65
CA ASN A 66 17.03 -4.96 -3.40
C ASN A 66 15.65 -5.55 -3.07
N ALA A 67 14.87 -4.88 -2.23
CA ALA A 67 13.52 -5.30 -1.90
C ALA A 67 12.61 -5.38 -3.15
N ILE A 68 12.69 -4.39 -4.03
CA ILE A 68 11.94 -4.40 -5.31
C ILE A 68 12.39 -5.56 -6.19
N ASN A 69 13.69 -5.84 -6.31
CA ASN A 69 14.19 -6.99 -7.06
C ASN A 69 13.68 -8.32 -6.49
N GLU A 70 13.71 -8.47 -5.15
CA GLU A 70 13.20 -9.68 -4.49
C GLU A 70 11.70 -9.86 -4.71
N VAL A 71 10.92 -8.78 -4.63
CA VAL A 71 9.47 -8.79 -4.90
C VAL A 71 9.19 -9.13 -6.36
N ILE A 72 9.93 -8.56 -7.32
CA ILE A 72 9.80 -8.90 -8.74
C ILE A 72 10.11 -10.38 -8.96
N LYS A 73 11.20 -10.90 -8.37
CA LYS A 73 11.56 -12.32 -8.44
C LYS A 73 10.48 -13.22 -7.83
N LEU A 74 9.95 -12.85 -6.67
CA LEU A 74 8.88 -13.60 -5.99
C LEU A 74 7.61 -13.70 -6.86
N LEU A 75 7.26 -12.63 -7.56
CA LEU A 75 6.04 -12.55 -8.36
C LEU A 75 6.23 -12.94 -9.83
N SER A 76 7.47 -13.21 -10.26
CA SER A 76 7.79 -13.58 -11.65
C SER A 76 7.03 -14.82 -12.17
N PRO A 77 6.74 -15.87 -11.35
CA PRO A 77 5.97 -17.02 -11.83
C PRO A 77 4.55 -16.68 -12.29
N LEU A 78 4.01 -15.53 -11.86
CA LEU A 78 2.68 -15.08 -12.26
C LEU A 78 2.67 -14.40 -13.64
N ASN A 79 3.85 -14.22 -14.26
CA ASN A 79 4.03 -13.59 -15.58
C ASN A 79 3.20 -12.31 -15.75
N ALA A 80 3.26 -11.41 -14.78
CA ALA A 80 2.43 -10.23 -14.69
C ALA A 80 3.25 -8.94 -14.60
N LYS A 81 2.69 -7.85 -15.13
CA LYS A 81 3.25 -6.50 -14.91
C LYS A 81 2.86 -6.01 -13.51
N ILE A 82 3.84 -5.54 -12.76
CA ILE A 82 3.63 -5.02 -11.40
C ILE A 82 3.51 -3.50 -11.45
N THR A 83 2.50 -2.95 -10.78
CA THR A 83 2.41 -1.52 -10.48
C THR A 83 2.78 -1.30 -9.02
N PHE A 84 3.89 -0.61 -8.79
CA PHE A 84 4.37 -0.25 -7.46
C PHE A 84 3.73 1.07 -7.02
N LEU A 85 3.06 1.07 -5.87
CA LEU A 85 2.46 2.25 -5.25
C LEU A 85 3.22 2.61 -3.99
N ALA A 86 3.61 3.88 -3.86
CA ALA A 86 4.31 4.36 -2.68
C ALA A 86 3.93 5.79 -2.30
N ASP A 87 4.16 6.14 -1.03
CA ASP A 87 3.93 7.48 -0.52
C ASP A 87 5.05 8.45 -0.93
N ARG A 88 4.83 9.71 -0.63
CA ARG A 88 5.72 10.86 -0.85
C ARG A 88 7.13 10.69 -0.25
N TRP A 89 7.29 9.83 0.76
CA TRP A 89 8.60 9.50 1.33
C TRP A 89 9.50 8.73 0.37
N PHE A 90 8.91 8.00 -0.57
CA PHE A 90 9.61 7.22 -1.60
C PHE A 90 9.73 7.98 -2.93
N CYS A 91 9.36 9.26 -2.97
CA CYS A 91 9.46 10.06 -4.19
C CYS A 91 10.93 10.38 -4.51
N ASN A 92 11.55 9.52 -5.31
CA ASN A 92 12.94 9.60 -5.72
C ASN A 92 13.05 9.23 -7.21
N LEU A 93 13.72 10.06 -8.00
CA LEU A 93 13.88 9.86 -9.45
C LEU A 93 14.62 8.57 -9.79
N LYS A 94 15.67 8.22 -9.01
CA LYS A 94 16.42 6.96 -9.21
C LYS A 94 15.53 5.74 -9.00
N LEU A 95 14.64 5.78 -7.99
CA LEU A 95 13.70 4.71 -7.70
C LEU A 95 12.67 4.55 -8.83
N MET A 96 12.10 5.65 -9.30
CA MET A 96 11.15 5.62 -10.42
C MET A 96 11.79 5.08 -11.70
N LYS A 97 12.99 5.58 -12.02
CA LYS A 97 13.77 5.08 -13.15
C LYS A 97 14.10 3.58 -12.99
N PHE A 98 14.51 3.14 -11.81
CA PHE A 98 14.82 1.73 -11.54
C PHE A 98 13.62 0.81 -11.80
N ILE A 99 12.42 1.17 -11.32
CA ILE A 99 11.19 0.41 -11.55
C ILE A 99 10.85 0.38 -13.06
N HIS A 100 10.98 1.53 -13.72
CA HIS A 100 10.74 1.67 -15.17
C HIS A 100 11.67 0.80 -16.00
N ASP A 101 12.98 0.85 -15.71
CA ASP A 101 14.02 0.09 -16.42
C ASP A 101 13.85 -1.44 -16.24
N LYS A 102 13.24 -1.88 -15.14
CA LYS A 102 12.82 -3.27 -14.92
C LYS A 102 11.55 -3.65 -15.69
N GLY A 103 10.98 -2.73 -16.46
CA GLY A 103 9.79 -2.96 -17.27
C GLY A 103 8.48 -3.02 -16.47
N HIS A 104 8.46 -2.44 -15.26
CA HIS A 104 7.29 -2.37 -14.39
C HIS A 104 6.72 -0.95 -14.29
N TYR A 105 5.57 -0.83 -13.63
CA TYR A 105 4.86 0.42 -13.46
C TYR A 105 5.04 0.99 -12.05
N PHE A 106 4.95 2.31 -11.94
CA PHE A 106 4.93 2.99 -10.66
C PHE A 106 3.85 4.07 -10.63
N CYS A 107 3.30 4.33 -9.44
CA CYS A 107 2.53 5.51 -9.08
C CYS A 107 3.02 5.97 -7.70
N ILE A 108 3.77 7.05 -7.66
CA ILE A 108 4.41 7.56 -6.44
C ILE A 108 3.98 9.00 -6.22
N ARG A 109 3.52 9.31 -4.99
CA ARG A 109 3.14 10.68 -4.65
C ARG A 109 4.38 11.54 -4.45
N ALA A 110 4.38 12.72 -5.06
CA ALA A 110 5.39 13.74 -4.79
C ALA A 110 4.96 14.68 -3.65
N LYS A 111 5.94 15.26 -2.94
CA LYS A 111 5.70 16.34 -1.98
C LYS A 111 5.49 17.64 -2.73
N VAL A 112 4.56 18.48 -2.28
CA VAL A 112 4.29 19.79 -2.89
C VAL A 112 5.54 20.67 -2.89
N ASN A 113 6.32 20.62 -1.81
CA ASN A 113 7.57 21.34 -1.65
C ASN A 113 8.82 20.53 -2.08
N SER A 114 8.65 19.59 -3.00
CA SER A 114 9.76 18.83 -3.56
C SER A 114 10.64 19.73 -4.43
N ASN A 115 11.95 19.53 -4.34
CA ASN A 115 12.94 20.22 -5.18
C ASN A 115 13.07 19.57 -6.58
N ILE A 116 12.22 18.60 -6.91
CA ILE A 116 12.23 17.97 -8.24
C ILE A 116 11.76 19.00 -9.26
N ARG A 117 12.59 19.28 -10.23
CA ARG A 117 12.25 20.14 -11.37
C ARG A 117 11.31 19.41 -12.31
N VAL A 118 10.21 20.06 -12.68
CA VAL A 118 9.21 19.55 -13.63
C VAL A 118 9.25 20.38 -14.90
N TYR A 119 9.51 19.73 -16.02
CA TYR A 119 9.50 20.39 -17.34
C TYR A 119 8.28 19.90 -18.11
N ILE A 120 7.46 20.84 -18.57
CA ILE A 120 6.26 20.58 -19.34
C ILE A 120 6.41 21.25 -20.71
N TYR A 121 6.02 20.55 -21.76
CA TYR A 121 5.96 21.15 -23.09
C TYR A 121 4.76 22.10 -23.18
N ASP A 122 5.01 23.39 -23.37
CA ASP A 122 3.99 24.38 -23.65
C ASP A 122 3.65 24.38 -25.13
N LYS A 123 2.40 24.04 -25.44
CA LYS A 123 1.92 23.98 -26.85
C LYS A 123 1.81 25.35 -27.50
N LYS A 124 1.63 26.42 -26.73
CA LYS A 124 1.50 27.79 -27.26
C LYS A 124 2.86 28.35 -27.64
N GLU A 125 3.81 28.20 -26.73
CA GLU A 125 5.15 28.75 -26.89
C GLU A 125 6.10 27.78 -27.60
N LYS A 126 5.65 26.54 -27.87
CA LYS A 126 6.41 25.49 -28.55
C LYS A 126 7.77 25.16 -27.92
N HIS A 127 7.92 25.40 -26.62
CA HIS A 127 9.12 25.04 -25.87
C HIS A 127 8.77 24.43 -24.51
N LYS A 128 9.79 23.89 -23.81
CA LYS A 128 9.64 23.34 -22.47
C LYS A 128 9.73 24.46 -21.45
N ILE A 129 8.75 24.52 -20.54
CA ILE A 129 8.74 25.42 -19.41
C ILE A 129 9.02 24.66 -18.11
N TYR A 130 9.80 25.28 -17.25
CA TYR A 130 10.06 24.77 -15.91
C TYR A 130 8.92 25.16 -14.97
N LYS A 131 8.48 24.21 -14.13
CA LYS A 131 7.51 24.44 -13.05
C LYS A 131 7.92 23.73 -11.77
N LYS A 132 7.62 24.32 -10.62
CA LYS A 132 7.58 23.64 -9.32
C LYS A 132 6.19 23.04 -9.12
N PHE A 133 6.05 22.07 -8.22
CA PHE A 133 4.71 21.53 -7.91
C PHE A 133 3.77 22.61 -7.34
N THR A 134 4.30 23.64 -6.68
CA THR A 134 3.54 24.79 -6.17
C THR A 134 2.94 25.65 -7.26
N ASP A 135 3.48 25.63 -8.48
CA ASP A 135 3.05 26.48 -9.58
C ASP A 135 1.84 25.92 -10.34
N PHE A 136 1.40 24.72 -9.97
CA PHE A 136 0.21 24.13 -10.61
C PHE A 136 -1.07 24.65 -9.96
N PRO A 137 -2.01 25.22 -10.74
CA PRO A 137 -3.30 25.67 -10.21
C PRO A 137 -4.16 24.46 -9.85
N VAL A 138 -4.31 24.16 -8.56
CA VAL A 138 -5.09 23.02 -8.11
C VAL A 138 -6.34 23.50 -7.37
N ARG A 139 -7.47 23.52 -8.05
CA ARG A 139 -8.78 23.82 -7.44
C ARG A 139 -9.34 22.59 -6.73
N LYS A 140 -10.15 22.79 -5.67
CA LYS A 140 -10.89 21.69 -5.03
C LYS A 140 -11.80 21.02 -6.07
N HIS A 141 -11.94 19.70 -5.99
CA HIS A 141 -12.74 18.86 -6.92
C HIS A 141 -12.25 18.83 -8.37
N THR A 142 -11.02 19.24 -8.64
CA THR A 142 -10.46 19.17 -9.99
C THR A 142 -9.35 18.14 -10.05
N SER A 143 -9.18 17.58 -11.24
CA SER A 143 -8.02 16.76 -11.61
C SER A 143 -7.39 17.35 -12.86
N LEU A 144 -6.06 17.39 -12.87
CA LEU A 144 -5.25 17.82 -14.00
C LEU A 144 -4.32 16.68 -14.40
N TYR A 145 -4.08 16.55 -15.69
CA TYR A 145 -3.30 15.47 -16.26
C TYR A 145 -2.26 16.03 -17.23
N TYR A 146 -1.01 15.63 -17.03
CA TYR A 146 0.10 16.01 -17.89
C TYR A 146 0.84 14.74 -18.31
N GLU A 147 0.94 14.55 -19.62
CA GLU A 147 1.65 13.43 -20.21
C GLU A 147 3.06 13.85 -20.62
N ASN A 148 3.97 12.89 -20.59
CA ASN A 148 5.34 13.06 -21.09
C ASN A 148 6.06 14.28 -20.48
N ILE A 149 5.83 14.55 -19.19
CA ILE A 149 6.64 15.52 -18.47
C ILE A 149 8.06 14.99 -18.30
N GLU A 150 9.01 15.89 -18.12
CA GLU A 150 10.37 15.51 -17.78
C GLU A 150 10.71 15.96 -16.36
N LEU A 151 11.42 15.11 -15.63
CA LEU A 151 11.77 15.35 -14.23
C LEU A 151 13.28 15.44 -14.04
N GLY A 152 13.67 16.46 -13.26
CA GLY A 152 15.06 16.68 -12.82
C GLY A 152 16.02 16.91 -13.97
N ASP A 153 17.30 16.96 -13.64
CA ASP A 153 18.38 17.23 -14.59
C ASP A 153 18.63 16.03 -15.53
N PHE A 154 18.13 14.85 -15.19
CA PHE A 154 18.20 13.62 -16.02
C PHE A 154 17.09 13.55 -17.08
N HIS A 155 16.20 14.53 -17.14
CA HIS A 155 15.08 14.57 -18.08
C HIS A 155 14.27 13.25 -18.11
N PHE A 156 14.07 12.64 -16.94
CA PHE A 156 13.31 11.40 -16.82
C PHE A 156 11.85 11.61 -17.21
N LYS A 157 11.43 10.93 -18.27
CA LYS A 157 10.06 11.04 -18.82
C LYS A 157 9.07 10.23 -18.00
N CYS A 158 8.00 10.88 -17.57
CA CYS A 158 6.87 10.23 -16.91
C CYS A 158 5.60 11.06 -17.06
N ASN A 159 4.53 10.67 -16.41
CA ASN A 159 3.26 11.37 -16.39
C ASN A 159 3.00 11.97 -15.00
N LEU A 160 2.29 13.08 -14.96
CA LEU A 160 1.87 13.75 -13.74
C LEU A 160 0.35 13.83 -13.68
N SER A 161 -0.23 13.31 -12.62
CA SER A 161 -1.64 13.46 -12.31
C SER A 161 -1.80 14.26 -11.02
N ILE A 162 -2.63 15.29 -11.07
CA ILE A 162 -2.87 16.16 -9.92
C ILE A 162 -4.34 16.07 -9.56
N ALA A 163 -4.66 15.88 -8.29
CA ALA A 163 -6.03 15.90 -7.81
C ALA A 163 -6.12 16.54 -6.43
N ARG A 164 -7.22 17.23 -6.17
CA ARG A 164 -7.56 17.74 -4.85
C ARG A 164 -8.98 17.35 -4.50
N GLY A 165 -9.13 16.46 -3.52
CA GLY A 165 -10.42 16.01 -3.02
C GLY A 165 -11.15 17.09 -2.22
N LYS A 166 -12.45 16.88 -1.96
CA LYS A 166 -13.31 17.80 -1.19
C LYS A 166 -12.80 18.06 0.22
N LEU A 167 -12.33 17.00 0.88
CA LEU A 167 -11.90 17.00 2.27
C LEU A 167 -10.37 16.98 2.41
N SER A 168 -9.63 17.09 1.31
CA SER A 168 -8.17 17.10 1.34
C SER A 168 -7.64 18.51 1.34
N ASP A 169 -6.90 18.88 2.37
CA ASP A 169 -6.23 20.18 2.43
C ASP A 169 -5.08 20.25 1.42
N ASP A 170 -4.36 19.15 1.22
CA ASP A 170 -3.24 19.05 0.30
C ASP A 170 -3.62 18.38 -1.03
N PRO A 171 -3.20 18.93 -2.15
CA PRO A 171 -3.34 18.27 -3.44
C PRO A 171 -2.42 17.04 -3.53
N TRP A 172 -2.83 16.07 -4.33
CA TRP A 172 -2.01 14.93 -4.68
C TRP A 172 -1.31 15.19 -6.01
N PHE A 173 0.00 15.06 -6.00
CA PHE A 173 0.84 15.04 -7.19
C PHE A 173 1.35 13.62 -7.37
N ILE A 174 0.79 12.90 -8.33
CA ILE A 174 1.12 11.50 -8.59
C ILE A 174 1.98 11.41 -9.84
N LEU A 175 3.23 11.01 -9.66
CA LEU A 175 4.16 10.70 -10.74
C LEU A 175 4.00 9.23 -11.13
N SER A 176 3.90 8.95 -12.42
CA SER A 176 3.65 7.60 -12.92
C SER A 176 4.19 7.38 -14.34
N ASN A 177 4.39 6.11 -14.71
CA ASN A 177 4.64 5.69 -16.08
C ASN A 177 3.45 4.94 -16.70
N ILE A 178 2.25 5.15 -16.17
CA ILE A 178 0.98 4.71 -16.74
C ILE A 178 0.15 5.94 -17.12
N GLU A 179 -0.94 5.74 -17.85
CA GLU A 179 -1.86 6.82 -18.23
C GLU A 179 -2.29 7.66 -17.03
N PRO A 180 -2.25 8.99 -17.12
CA PRO A 180 -2.48 9.89 -15.99
C PRO A 180 -3.86 9.72 -15.32
N ASN A 181 -4.91 9.50 -16.10
CA ASN A 181 -6.27 9.27 -15.60
C ASN A 181 -6.37 7.97 -14.79
N LEU A 182 -5.63 6.92 -15.17
CA LEU A 182 -5.55 5.67 -14.44
C LEU A 182 -4.70 5.79 -13.18
N ALA A 183 -3.66 6.61 -13.20
CA ALA A 183 -2.71 6.76 -12.09
C ALA A 183 -3.38 7.21 -10.79
N LEU A 184 -4.33 8.15 -10.83
CA LEU A 184 -5.08 8.58 -9.64
C LEU A 184 -5.91 7.45 -9.05
N ARG A 185 -6.58 6.66 -9.88
CA ARG A 185 -7.38 5.51 -9.44
C ARG A 185 -6.50 4.44 -8.84
N GLU A 186 -5.38 4.11 -9.50
CA GLU A 186 -4.44 3.11 -9.01
C GLU A 186 -3.81 3.55 -7.68
N TYR A 187 -3.39 4.81 -7.58
CA TYR A 187 -2.86 5.35 -6.33
C TYR A 187 -3.88 5.32 -5.18
N GLY A 188 -5.15 5.54 -5.47
CA GLY A 188 -6.25 5.44 -4.51
C GLY A 188 -6.35 4.06 -3.84
N HIS A 189 -5.86 3.00 -4.51
CA HIS A 189 -5.82 1.65 -3.94
C HIS A 189 -4.89 1.52 -2.72
N ARG A 190 -3.95 2.44 -2.52
CA ARG A 190 -3.06 2.47 -1.36
C ARG A 190 -3.83 2.63 -0.05
N PHE A 191 -4.81 3.53 0.00
CA PHE A 191 -5.51 3.91 1.23
C PHE A 191 -6.36 2.81 1.88
N GLY A 192 -6.88 1.89 1.12
CA GLY A 192 -7.69 0.80 1.68
C GLY A 192 -6.90 -0.47 1.98
N ALA A 193 -5.64 -0.53 1.58
CA ALA A 193 -4.87 -1.76 1.58
C ALA A 193 -3.86 -1.79 2.73
N ILE A 194 -2.72 -1.12 2.56
CA ILE A 194 -1.59 -1.25 3.51
C ILE A 194 -1.89 -0.59 4.87
N GLU A 195 -2.64 0.50 4.89
CA GLU A 195 -3.01 1.18 6.13
C GLU A 195 -3.91 0.32 7.02
N MET A 196 -4.89 -0.36 6.44
CA MET A 196 -5.74 -1.30 7.18
C MET A 196 -4.96 -2.50 7.69
N PHE A 197 -4.00 -2.99 6.90
CA PHE A 197 -3.09 -4.04 7.31
C PHE A 197 -2.25 -3.59 8.52
N PHE A 198 -1.62 -2.43 8.47
CA PHE A 198 -0.86 -1.87 9.59
C PHE A 198 -1.72 -1.68 10.85
N LYS A 199 -2.96 -1.20 10.69
CA LYS A 199 -3.90 -1.03 11.79
C LYS A 199 -4.24 -2.37 12.45
N SER A 200 -4.41 -3.45 11.69
CA SER A 200 -4.67 -4.78 12.24
C SER A 200 -3.50 -5.31 13.07
N GLN A 201 -2.28 -4.96 12.68
CA GLN A 201 -1.08 -5.37 13.41
C GLN A 201 -0.85 -4.54 14.67
N LYS A 202 -1.02 -3.22 14.60
CA LYS A 202 -0.76 -2.32 15.72
C LYS A 202 -1.79 -2.45 16.84
N THR A 203 -3.07 -2.20 16.55
CA THR A 203 -4.11 -1.98 17.56
C THR A 203 -5.34 -2.85 17.41
N ASN A 204 -5.77 -3.17 16.19
CA ASN A 204 -7.08 -3.78 15.92
C ASN A 204 -7.02 -5.31 15.74
N GLY A 205 -6.03 -5.98 16.29
CA GLY A 205 -5.89 -7.43 16.14
C GLY A 205 -4.77 -7.97 17.01
N PHE A 206 -3.53 -7.88 16.52
CA PHE A 206 -2.38 -8.49 17.19
C PHE A 206 -1.77 -7.63 18.31
N ASN A 207 -2.10 -6.34 18.39
CA ASN A 207 -1.60 -5.42 19.42
C ASN A 207 -0.07 -5.41 19.57
N LEU A 208 0.67 -5.46 18.48
CA LEU A 208 2.14 -5.54 18.49
C LEU A 208 2.81 -4.37 19.21
N GLU A 209 2.14 -3.23 19.34
CA GLU A 209 2.66 -2.08 20.10
C GLU A 209 2.73 -2.33 21.63
N LYS A 210 2.07 -3.39 22.11
CA LYS A 210 2.15 -3.81 23.54
C LYS A 210 3.32 -4.75 23.81
N THR A 211 4.02 -5.24 22.79
CA THR A 211 5.17 -6.11 23.01
C THR A 211 6.31 -5.35 23.67
N LYS A 212 6.95 -5.98 24.65
CA LYS A 212 8.06 -5.41 25.41
C LYS A 212 9.42 -5.82 24.84
N THR A 213 9.46 -6.67 23.82
CA THR A 213 10.74 -7.14 23.27
C THR A 213 11.52 -6.00 22.63
N ARG A 214 12.82 -5.94 22.93
CA ARG A 214 13.79 -4.99 22.37
C ARG A 214 14.83 -5.68 21.48
N ASN A 215 14.78 -6.99 21.40
CA ASN A 215 15.64 -7.78 20.52
C ASN A 215 15.05 -7.77 19.11
N LEU A 216 15.83 -7.30 18.12
CA LEU A 216 15.38 -7.16 16.74
C LEU A 216 15.01 -8.52 16.14
N HIS A 217 15.87 -9.52 16.31
CA HIS A 217 15.65 -10.85 15.74
C HIS A 217 14.40 -11.53 16.32
N ALA A 218 14.24 -11.48 17.66
CA ALA A 218 13.03 -12.00 18.30
C ALA A 218 11.77 -11.30 17.81
N TYR A 219 11.87 -9.99 17.56
CA TYR A 219 10.75 -9.23 17.03
C TYR A 219 10.48 -9.51 15.56
N GLU A 220 11.50 -9.79 14.73
CA GLU A 220 11.33 -10.23 13.34
C GLU A 220 10.60 -11.58 13.25
N ASN A 221 10.98 -12.55 14.10
CA ASN A 221 10.31 -13.83 14.17
C ASN A 221 8.85 -13.68 14.59
N LEU A 222 8.57 -12.88 15.65
CA LEU A 222 7.21 -12.57 16.06
C LEU A 222 6.40 -11.93 14.94
N TYR A 223 7.01 -11.00 14.22
CA TYR A 223 6.33 -10.31 13.12
C TYR A 223 6.03 -11.24 11.95
N SER A 224 6.93 -12.15 11.62
CA SER A 224 6.69 -13.18 10.60
C SER A 224 5.48 -14.03 10.96
N LEU A 225 5.40 -14.48 12.22
CA LEU A 225 4.23 -15.21 12.72
C LEU A 225 2.94 -14.39 12.63
N VAL A 226 3.00 -13.10 12.97
CA VAL A 226 1.85 -12.20 12.90
C VAL A 226 1.41 -11.98 11.42
N CYS A 227 2.35 -11.84 10.49
CA CYS A 227 2.04 -11.75 9.07
C CYS A 227 1.35 -13.02 8.57
N PHE A 228 1.88 -14.20 8.94
CA PHE A 228 1.29 -15.48 8.58
C PHE A 228 -0.11 -15.66 9.19
N ALA A 229 -0.26 -15.39 10.49
CA ALA A 229 -1.57 -15.46 11.17
C ALA A 229 -2.57 -14.48 10.55
N GLY A 230 -2.13 -13.27 10.19
CA GLY A 230 -2.98 -12.29 9.51
C GLY A 230 -3.47 -12.75 8.14
N LEU A 231 -2.60 -13.39 7.36
CA LEU A 231 -2.96 -14.02 6.10
C LEU A 231 -3.97 -15.14 6.32
N TRP A 232 -3.70 -16.04 7.26
CA TRP A 232 -4.58 -17.15 7.62
C TRP A 232 -5.97 -16.68 8.02
N LEU A 233 -6.06 -15.69 8.93
CA LEU A 233 -7.34 -15.11 9.35
C LEU A 233 -8.08 -14.46 8.18
N THR A 234 -7.36 -13.82 7.26
CA THR A 234 -7.96 -13.24 6.05
C THR A 234 -8.54 -14.33 5.14
N ILE A 235 -7.84 -15.45 4.97
CA ILE A 235 -8.32 -16.62 4.20
C ILE A 235 -9.60 -17.19 4.83
N ILE A 236 -9.62 -17.36 6.16
CA ILE A 236 -10.83 -17.77 6.88
C ILE A 236 -11.98 -16.81 6.58
N GLY A 237 -11.75 -15.50 6.68
CA GLY A 237 -12.76 -14.49 6.37
C GLY A 237 -13.28 -14.55 4.93
N ILE A 238 -12.41 -14.83 3.95
CA ILE A 238 -12.79 -15.02 2.54
C ILE A 238 -13.68 -16.25 2.41
N TYR A 239 -13.25 -17.37 2.96
CA TYR A 239 -13.99 -18.64 2.90
C TYR A 239 -15.40 -18.48 3.46
N TYR A 240 -15.53 -17.91 4.65
CA TYR A 240 -16.83 -17.70 5.27
C TYR A 240 -17.68 -16.63 4.59
N THR A 241 -17.08 -15.65 3.95
CA THR A 241 -17.84 -14.68 3.13
C THR A 241 -18.51 -15.35 1.92
N LYS A 242 -17.83 -16.29 1.28
CA LYS A 242 -18.39 -17.06 0.15
C LYS A 242 -19.54 -17.98 0.60
N ASN A 243 -19.53 -18.42 1.86
CA ASN A 243 -20.51 -19.32 2.44
C ASN A 243 -21.44 -18.61 3.46
N TYR A 244 -21.87 -17.38 3.14
CA TYR A 244 -22.59 -16.49 4.07
C TYR A 244 -23.84 -17.12 4.69
N THR A 245 -24.66 -17.80 3.92
CA THR A 245 -25.90 -18.44 4.40
C THR A 245 -25.62 -19.50 5.46
N HIS A 246 -24.58 -20.30 5.27
CA HIS A 246 -24.14 -21.30 6.23
C HIS A 246 -23.59 -20.66 7.52
N VAL A 247 -22.77 -19.62 7.38
CA VAL A 247 -22.20 -18.87 8.52
C VAL A 247 -23.27 -18.21 9.35
N LYS A 248 -24.24 -17.54 8.72
CA LYS A 248 -25.35 -16.88 9.42
C LYS A 248 -26.18 -17.90 10.22
N LYS A 249 -26.47 -19.07 9.62
CA LYS A 249 -27.28 -20.10 10.26
C LYS A 249 -26.56 -20.75 11.45
N ASN A 250 -25.26 -21.06 11.31
CA ASN A 250 -24.55 -21.90 12.27
C ASN A 250 -23.78 -21.10 13.33
N LEU A 251 -23.30 -19.88 13.00
CA LEU A 251 -22.47 -19.09 13.89
C LEU A 251 -23.13 -17.80 14.37
N ASN A 252 -24.32 -17.48 13.88
CA ASN A 252 -25.08 -16.26 14.20
C ASN A 252 -24.24 -14.95 14.11
N ILE A 253 -23.27 -14.91 13.15
CA ILE A 253 -22.40 -13.76 12.95
C ILE A 253 -23.03 -12.80 11.94
N ARG A 254 -23.34 -11.59 12.37
CA ARG A 254 -23.78 -10.52 11.48
C ARG A 254 -22.57 -9.75 10.96
N PHE A 255 -22.13 -9.99 9.72
CA PHE A 255 -21.01 -9.28 9.10
C PHE A 255 -21.38 -8.44 7.86
N VAL A 256 -22.67 -8.42 7.51
CA VAL A 256 -23.24 -7.64 6.42
C VAL A 256 -24.42 -6.84 6.97
N LYS A 257 -24.52 -5.57 6.61
CA LYS A 257 -25.71 -4.73 6.72
C LYS A 257 -26.17 -4.31 5.32
N TYR A 258 -27.40 -3.88 5.19
CA TYR A 258 -27.91 -3.36 3.93
C TYR A 258 -28.01 -1.84 4.01
N ASP A 259 -27.63 -1.16 2.93
CA ASP A 259 -27.82 0.28 2.78
C ASP A 259 -29.26 0.64 2.46
N LYS A 260 -29.54 1.94 2.27
CA LYS A 260 -30.88 2.44 1.90
C LYS A 260 -31.41 1.85 0.59
N ASN A 261 -30.50 1.40 -0.30
CA ASN A 261 -30.84 0.80 -1.60
C ASN A 261 -30.82 -0.74 -1.55
N LYS A 262 -30.90 -1.34 -0.36
CA LYS A 262 -30.82 -2.80 -0.11
C LYS A 262 -29.53 -3.46 -0.64
N LYS A 263 -28.47 -2.69 -0.86
CA LYS A 263 -27.15 -3.23 -1.24
C LYS A 263 -26.41 -3.73 0.00
N PRO A 264 -25.80 -4.93 -0.06
CA PRO A 264 -25.06 -5.45 1.08
C PRO A 264 -23.76 -4.67 1.31
N ILE A 265 -23.60 -4.14 2.52
CA ILE A 265 -22.39 -3.49 2.97
C ILE A 265 -21.75 -4.37 4.03
N ARG A 266 -20.48 -4.73 3.84
CA ARG A 266 -19.73 -5.47 4.84
C ARG A 266 -19.44 -4.61 6.06
N ILE A 267 -19.76 -5.11 7.24
CA ILE A 267 -19.51 -4.42 8.53
C ILE A 267 -18.12 -4.74 9.05
N LEU A 268 -17.69 -6.01 8.90
CA LEU A 268 -16.37 -6.48 9.33
C LEU A 268 -15.40 -6.57 8.14
N SER A 269 -14.13 -6.23 8.36
CA SER A 269 -13.07 -6.58 7.41
C SER A 269 -12.94 -8.11 7.32
N LEU A 270 -12.33 -8.63 6.24
CA LEU A 270 -12.10 -10.08 6.12
C LEU A 270 -11.23 -10.61 7.25
N PHE A 271 -10.23 -9.84 7.66
CA PHE A 271 -9.39 -10.16 8.82
C PHE A 271 -10.20 -10.25 10.11
N ASN A 272 -11.02 -9.23 10.41
CA ASN A 272 -11.82 -9.23 11.64
C ASN A 272 -12.90 -10.32 11.63
N LEU A 273 -13.49 -10.61 10.48
CA LEU A 273 -14.41 -11.73 10.33
C LEU A 273 -13.69 -13.05 10.66
N GLY A 274 -12.53 -13.28 10.05
CA GLY A 274 -11.74 -14.48 10.30
C GLY A 274 -11.31 -14.61 11.76
N LEU A 275 -10.88 -13.50 12.38
CA LEU A 275 -10.52 -13.46 13.81
C LEU A 275 -11.73 -13.81 14.71
N THR A 276 -12.90 -13.27 14.40
CA THR A 276 -14.13 -13.56 15.16
C THR A 276 -14.48 -15.05 15.04
N ILE A 277 -14.46 -15.58 13.83
CA ILE A 277 -14.75 -17.01 13.57
C ILE A 277 -13.73 -17.90 14.29
N PHE A 278 -12.44 -17.59 14.15
CA PHE A 278 -11.38 -18.34 14.82
C PHE A 278 -11.59 -18.37 16.34
N LYS A 279 -11.85 -17.22 16.98
CA LYS A 279 -12.13 -17.14 18.42
C LYS A 279 -13.36 -17.95 18.82
N MET A 280 -14.43 -17.90 18.05
CA MET A 280 -15.64 -18.69 18.35
C MET A 280 -15.35 -20.20 18.24
N CYS A 281 -14.70 -20.66 17.18
CA CYS A 281 -14.36 -22.06 17.02
C CYS A 281 -13.40 -22.53 18.13
N TYR A 282 -12.41 -21.74 18.48
CA TYR A 282 -11.46 -22.04 19.55
C TYR A 282 -12.16 -22.18 20.89
N ASN A 283 -13.02 -21.21 21.27
CA ASN A 283 -13.74 -21.21 22.55
C ASN A 283 -14.79 -22.33 22.65
N SER A 284 -15.33 -22.76 21.50
CA SER A 284 -16.35 -23.82 21.45
C SER A 284 -15.75 -25.20 21.18
N HIS A 285 -14.44 -25.35 21.15
CA HIS A 285 -13.73 -26.59 20.78
C HIS A 285 -14.19 -27.21 19.44
N ILE A 286 -14.69 -26.38 18.52
CA ILE A 286 -15.14 -26.84 17.21
C ILE A 286 -13.95 -27.09 16.30
N ASN A 287 -13.84 -28.30 15.75
CA ASN A 287 -12.79 -28.64 14.77
C ASN A 287 -12.91 -27.82 13.48
N PHE A 288 -11.84 -27.12 13.15
CA PHE A 288 -11.76 -26.24 12.00
C PHE A 288 -11.37 -27.06 10.75
N LYS A 289 -12.31 -27.37 9.87
CA LYS A 289 -12.02 -27.97 8.56
C LYS A 289 -12.14 -26.91 7.48
N ILE A 290 -11.01 -26.40 6.96
CA ILE A 290 -10.98 -25.64 5.73
C ILE A 290 -10.71 -26.62 4.60
N LYS A 291 -11.69 -26.79 3.69
CA LYS A 291 -11.45 -27.49 2.43
C LYS A 291 -10.58 -26.60 1.56
N THR A 292 -9.37 -27.05 1.28
CA THR A 292 -8.32 -26.31 0.56
C THR A 292 -8.48 -26.26 -0.97
N ASN A 293 -9.64 -26.62 -1.52
CA ASN A 293 -9.90 -26.44 -2.94
C ASN A 293 -10.10 -24.96 -3.29
N MET A 294 -9.08 -24.14 -3.01
CA MET A 294 -8.99 -22.79 -3.55
C MET A 294 -8.18 -22.86 -4.86
N GLN A 295 -8.87 -22.87 -5.99
CA GLN A 295 -8.30 -22.29 -7.21
C GLN A 295 -8.22 -20.78 -6.97
N LEU A 296 -6.98 -20.28 -6.87
CA LEU A 296 -6.65 -18.85 -6.78
C LEU A 296 -6.91 -18.14 -8.10
#